data_799dc08f9822024df95a2d3750f776ad
#
_entry.id   799dc08f9822024df95a2d3750f776ad
#
_cell.length_a   1.000
_cell.length_b   1.000
_cell.length_c   1.000
_cell.angle_alpha   90.00
_cell.angle_beta   90.00
_cell.angle_gamma   90.00
#
_symmetry.space_group_name_H-M   'P 1'
#
loop_
_entity.id
_entity.type
_entity.pdbx_description
1 polymer ?
#
loop_
_entity_poly.entity_id
_entity_poly.type
_entity_poly.pdbx_seq_one_letter_code
_entity_poly.pdbx_strand_id
1 'polypeptide(L)'
;GFLVAAWPLLAGADPANPVQQWDPTFHQNGVHAILYGKDASPFGGLHELYGGRSVYYPTGWHAFVALFARYDSVVQTANVSSLALMAVWVIGLAALVSVLTASRSALLAAPIIGGMLLNMPADALTMYNQWPNSTGTALVPGLAAAAIVVGRRFTTDLRAGDGVRAFMRRIPQAVFLLIGALGLVGAHPSAAFSILALLIAPLLASLASFARRA
;
A
#
# COMPACT_ATOMS: atom_id res chain seq x y z
N GLY A 1 -10.68 11.85 -8.75
CA GLY A 1 -9.48 11.53 -7.97
C GLY A 1 -8.32 11.04 -8.82
N PHE A 2 -8.49 9.87 -9.47
CA PHE A 2 -7.38 9.26 -10.23
C PHE A 2 -6.80 10.19 -11.31
N LEU A 3 -7.61 10.76 -12.19
CA LEU A 3 -7.12 11.67 -13.23
C LEU A 3 -6.41 12.91 -12.67
N VAL A 4 -6.82 13.38 -11.49
CA VAL A 4 -6.15 14.49 -10.81
C VAL A 4 -4.77 14.06 -10.32
N ALA A 5 -4.67 12.90 -9.65
CA ALA A 5 -3.42 12.34 -9.17
C ALA A 5 -2.44 12.02 -10.31
N ALA A 6 -2.95 11.45 -11.40
CA ALA A 6 -2.16 10.95 -12.53
C ALA A 6 -1.77 12.05 -13.54
N TRP A 7 -2.40 13.22 -13.46
CA TRP A 7 -2.21 14.29 -14.46
C TRP A 7 -0.75 14.64 -14.74
N PRO A 8 0.14 14.80 -13.73
CA PRO A 8 1.54 15.13 -14.00
C PRO A 8 2.27 14.09 -14.85
N LEU A 9 1.94 12.80 -14.68
CA LEU A 9 2.52 11.71 -15.47
C LEU A 9 1.88 11.58 -16.85
N LEU A 10 0.57 11.82 -16.96
CA LEU A 10 -0.16 11.68 -18.22
C LEU A 10 0.05 12.87 -19.16
N ALA A 11 0.31 14.07 -18.63
CA ALA A 11 0.38 15.31 -19.41
C ALA A 11 1.77 15.65 -19.95
N GLY A 12 2.85 15.09 -19.40
CA GLY A 12 4.17 15.56 -19.78
C GLY A 12 5.35 14.62 -19.62
N ALA A 13 5.14 13.43 -19.08
CA ALA A 13 6.25 12.50 -18.87
C ALA A 13 6.25 11.39 -19.92
N ASP A 14 7.35 11.25 -20.65
CA ASP A 14 7.64 10.01 -21.36
C ASP A 14 8.02 8.94 -20.33
N PRO A 15 7.25 7.86 -20.19
CA PRO A 15 7.53 6.83 -19.19
C PRO A 15 8.87 6.09 -19.44
N ALA A 16 9.46 6.21 -20.63
CA ALA A 16 10.76 5.64 -20.92
C ALA A 16 11.92 6.49 -20.37
N ASN A 17 11.67 7.74 -19.97
CA ASN A 17 12.71 8.61 -19.43
C ASN A 17 12.93 8.33 -17.92
N PRO A 18 14.19 8.05 -17.50
CA PRO A 18 14.49 7.86 -16.09
C PRO A 18 14.42 9.19 -15.31
N VAL A 19 13.82 9.16 -14.14
CA VAL A 19 13.93 10.25 -13.19
C VAL A 19 15.33 10.21 -12.56
N GLN A 20 16.10 11.30 -12.71
CA GLN A 20 17.48 11.38 -12.25
C GLN A 20 17.56 11.83 -10.78
N GLN A 21 17.15 10.96 -9.88
CA GLN A 21 17.20 11.13 -8.44
C GLN A 21 17.82 9.87 -7.80
N TRP A 22 18.21 9.94 -6.52
CA TRP A 22 18.83 8.80 -5.82
C TRP A 22 17.87 7.61 -5.71
N ASP A 23 16.67 7.83 -5.21
CA ASP A 23 15.69 6.77 -4.97
C ASP A 23 15.30 6.03 -6.27
N PRO A 24 14.86 6.71 -7.36
CA PRO A 24 14.52 6.00 -8.59
C PRO A 24 15.69 5.24 -9.19
N THR A 25 16.92 5.80 -9.15
CA THR A 25 18.10 5.11 -9.63
C THR A 25 18.38 3.83 -8.84
N PHE A 26 18.32 3.91 -7.51
CA PHE A 26 18.50 2.74 -6.65
C PHE A 26 17.41 1.69 -6.92
N HIS A 27 16.16 2.09 -6.99
CA HIS A 27 15.04 1.17 -7.17
C HIS A 27 15.02 0.51 -8.54
N GLN A 28 15.33 1.22 -9.61
CA GLN A 28 15.44 0.65 -10.95
C GLN A 28 16.59 -0.36 -11.02
N ASN A 29 17.74 -0.05 -10.44
CA ASN A 29 18.85 -1.01 -10.31
C ASN A 29 18.45 -2.22 -9.47
N GLY A 30 17.63 -2.05 -8.43
CA GLY A 30 17.08 -3.15 -7.65
C GLY A 30 16.22 -4.10 -8.48
N VAL A 31 15.39 -3.57 -9.36
CA VAL A 31 14.62 -4.40 -10.31
C VAL A 31 15.56 -5.14 -11.27
N HIS A 32 16.59 -4.49 -11.79
CA HIS A 32 17.60 -5.15 -12.62
C HIS A 32 18.33 -6.27 -11.88
N ALA A 33 18.73 -6.04 -10.62
CA ALA A 33 19.37 -7.06 -9.79
C ALA A 33 18.49 -8.30 -9.61
N ILE A 34 17.19 -8.11 -9.36
CA ILE A 34 16.22 -9.21 -9.26
C ILE A 34 16.08 -9.95 -10.59
N LEU A 35 15.96 -9.22 -11.71
CA LEU A 35 15.87 -9.85 -13.04
C LEU A 35 17.11 -10.65 -13.40
N TYR A 36 18.29 -10.18 -13.01
CA TYR A 36 19.55 -10.86 -13.25
C TYR A 36 19.74 -12.06 -12.32
N GLY A 37 19.66 -11.83 -11.02
CA GLY A 37 19.91 -12.83 -9.99
C GLY A 37 18.78 -13.85 -9.81
N LYS A 38 17.58 -13.58 -10.37
CA LYS A 38 16.36 -14.37 -10.17
C LYS A 38 16.00 -14.56 -8.68
N ASP A 39 16.44 -13.63 -7.85
CA ASP A 39 16.18 -13.60 -6.41
C ASP A 39 15.49 -12.30 -6.03
N ALA A 40 14.28 -12.40 -5.50
CA ALA A 40 13.50 -11.29 -4.96
C ALA A 40 13.42 -11.34 -3.42
N SER A 41 14.27 -12.15 -2.78
CA SER A 41 14.32 -12.28 -1.32
C SER A 41 14.64 -10.93 -0.66
N PRO A 42 13.95 -10.55 0.43
CA PRO A 42 14.28 -9.35 1.18
C PRO A 42 15.62 -9.45 1.93
N PHE A 43 16.22 -10.64 2.00
CA PHE A 43 17.51 -10.87 2.70
C PHE A 43 18.72 -10.99 1.78
N GLY A 44 18.55 -10.97 0.47
CA GLY A 44 19.66 -11.18 -0.45
C GLY A 44 19.41 -10.71 -1.89
N GLY A 45 18.17 -10.50 -2.29
CA GLY A 45 17.84 -10.16 -3.69
C GLY A 45 18.50 -8.88 -4.21
N LEU A 46 18.90 -7.97 -3.33
CA LEU A 46 19.61 -6.73 -3.68
C LEU A 46 21.08 -6.73 -3.26
N HIS A 47 21.69 -7.91 -3.00
CA HIS A 47 23.07 -8.01 -2.49
C HIS A 47 24.10 -7.31 -3.41
N GLU A 48 23.88 -7.30 -4.71
CA GLU A 48 24.77 -6.60 -5.66
C GLU A 48 24.83 -5.10 -5.39
N LEU A 49 23.72 -4.47 -5.03
CA LEU A 49 23.68 -3.03 -4.70
C LEU A 49 24.38 -2.71 -3.36
N TYR A 50 24.65 -3.74 -2.56
CA TYR A 50 25.33 -3.62 -1.26
C TYR A 50 26.75 -4.22 -1.29
N GLY A 51 27.38 -4.27 -2.46
CA GLY A 51 28.75 -4.78 -2.61
C GLY A 51 28.89 -6.26 -2.26
N GLY A 52 27.90 -7.07 -2.62
CA GLY A 52 27.88 -8.52 -2.37
C GLY A 52 27.41 -8.91 -0.96
N ARG A 53 27.06 -7.95 -0.09
CA ARG A 53 26.59 -8.22 1.27
C ARG A 53 25.09 -8.48 1.31
N SER A 54 24.65 -9.52 2.02
CA SER A 54 23.26 -9.77 2.32
C SER A 54 22.77 -8.77 3.38
N VAL A 55 21.92 -7.85 2.97
CA VAL A 55 21.28 -6.84 3.82
C VAL A 55 19.78 -7.00 3.68
N TYR A 56 19.05 -6.88 4.79
CA TYR A 56 17.61 -6.83 4.73
C TYR A 56 17.16 -5.55 4.00
N TYR A 57 16.37 -5.73 2.95
CA TYR A 57 15.68 -4.64 2.26
C TYR A 57 14.29 -5.10 1.82
N PRO A 58 13.22 -4.32 2.05
CA PRO A 58 11.88 -4.69 1.60
C PRO A 58 11.80 -4.66 0.07
N THR A 59 11.69 -5.85 -0.54
CA THR A 59 11.75 -6.02 -1.99
C THR A 59 10.38 -6.13 -2.66
N GLY A 60 9.27 -6.00 -1.91
CA GLY A 60 7.93 -6.26 -2.42
C GLY A 60 7.56 -5.48 -3.68
N TRP A 61 7.85 -4.17 -3.73
CA TRP A 61 7.63 -3.37 -4.93
C TRP A 61 8.56 -3.81 -6.08
N HIS A 62 9.85 -4.06 -5.81
CA HIS A 62 10.81 -4.48 -6.82
C HIS A 62 10.42 -5.82 -7.45
N ALA A 63 10.01 -6.79 -6.61
CA ALA A 63 9.51 -8.07 -7.06
C ALA A 63 8.25 -7.92 -7.94
N PHE A 64 7.31 -7.07 -7.52
CA PHE A 64 6.10 -6.78 -8.29
C PHE A 64 6.45 -6.19 -9.67
N VAL A 65 7.30 -5.19 -9.73
CA VAL A 65 7.72 -4.58 -11.01
C VAL A 65 8.47 -5.60 -11.88
N ALA A 66 9.35 -6.41 -11.30
CA ALA A 66 10.10 -7.44 -12.02
C ALA A 66 9.21 -8.49 -12.70
N LEU A 67 7.98 -8.73 -12.21
CA LEU A 67 7.01 -9.64 -12.89
C LEU A 67 6.56 -9.12 -14.25
N PHE A 68 6.60 -7.81 -14.48
CA PHE A 68 6.11 -7.16 -15.70
C PHE A 68 7.24 -6.54 -16.52
N ALA A 69 8.40 -6.33 -15.92
CA ALA A 69 9.55 -5.71 -16.57
C ALA A 69 10.37 -6.74 -17.34
N ARG A 70 10.95 -6.25 -18.46
CA ARG A 70 12.09 -6.86 -19.15
C ARG A 70 13.30 -5.96 -18.92
N TYR A 71 14.49 -6.46 -19.21
CA TYR A 71 15.74 -5.69 -19.05
C TYR A 71 15.69 -4.30 -19.69
N ASP A 72 15.11 -4.22 -20.87
CA ASP A 72 15.01 -3.01 -21.70
C ASP A 72 13.83 -2.11 -21.30
N SER A 73 12.96 -2.54 -20.41
CA SER A 73 11.73 -1.84 -20.03
C SER A 73 11.62 -1.54 -18.53
N VAL A 74 12.67 -1.74 -17.74
CA VAL A 74 12.63 -1.52 -16.28
C VAL A 74 12.22 -0.09 -15.95
N VAL A 75 12.81 0.90 -16.60
CA VAL A 75 12.48 2.32 -16.38
C VAL A 75 11.00 2.59 -16.66
N GLN A 76 10.53 2.18 -17.83
CA GLN A 76 9.14 2.37 -18.24
C GLN A 76 8.17 1.66 -17.28
N THR A 77 8.45 0.41 -16.92
CA THR A 77 7.58 -0.37 -16.03
C THR A 77 7.55 0.23 -14.62
N ALA A 78 8.68 0.70 -14.10
CA ALA A 78 8.77 1.40 -12.83
C ALA A 78 7.93 2.70 -12.85
N ASN A 79 8.10 3.53 -13.87
CA ASN A 79 7.34 4.78 -14.00
C ASN A 79 5.83 4.53 -14.15
N VAL A 80 5.43 3.54 -14.96
CA VAL A 80 4.01 3.16 -15.11
C VAL A 80 3.43 2.60 -13.83
N SER A 81 4.24 1.94 -12.96
CA SER A 81 3.77 1.48 -11.66
C SER A 81 3.24 2.61 -10.77
N SER A 82 3.75 3.86 -10.95
CA SER A 82 3.22 5.03 -10.25
C SER A 82 1.73 5.26 -10.53
N LEU A 83 1.27 5.05 -11.76
CA LEU A 83 -0.15 5.17 -12.11
C LEU A 83 -1.00 4.13 -11.38
N ALA A 84 -0.52 2.89 -11.29
CA ALA A 84 -1.20 1.84 -10.54
C ALA A 84 -1.30 2.19 -9.04
N LEU A 85 -0.21 2.72 -8.45
CA LEU A 85 -0.18 3.14 -7.05
C LEU A 85 -1.11 4.33 -6.78
N MET A 86 -1.20 5.29 -7.69
CA MET A 86 -2.17 6.40 -7.62
C MET A 86 -3.62 5.89 -7.64
N ALA A 87 -3.92 4.91 -8.49
CA ALA A 87 -5.24 4.29 -8.53
C ALA A 87 -5.55 3.57 -7.21
N VAL A 88 -4.63 2.77 -6.69
CA VAL A 88 -4.78 2.06 -5.40
C VAL A 88 -5.00 3.04 -4.25
N TRP A 89 -4.24 4.13 -4.19
CA TRP A 89 -4.39 5.18 -3.20
C TRP A 89 -5.79 5.81 -3.22
N VAL A 90 -6.25 6.25 -4.37
CA VAL A 90 -7.53 6.94 -4.54
C VAL A 90 -8.71 6.01 -4.25
N ILE A 91 -8.65 4.76 -4.74
CA ILE A 91 -9.67 3.74 -4.47
C ILE A 91 -9.67 3.38 -2.98
N GLY A 92 -8.49 3.24 -2.36
CA GLY A 92 -8.34 2.98 -0.94
C GLY A 92 -8.96 4.08 -0.08
N LEU A 93 -8.74 5.35 -0.42
CA LEU A 93 -9.38 6.48 0.26
C LEU A 93 -10.90 6.45 0.14
N ALA A 94 -11.42 6.19 -1.05
CA ALA A 94 -12.87 6.05 -1.25
C ALA A 94 -13.44 4.91 -0.39
N ALA A 95 -12.77 3.76 -0.37
CA ALA A 95 -13.14 2.63 0.46
C ALA A 95 -13.12 2.99 1.96
N LEU A 96 -12.05 3.65 2.44
CA LEU A 96 -11.95 4.06 3.84
C LEU A 96 -13.07 5.03 4.23
N VAL A 97 -13.31 6.06 3.43
CA VAL A 97 -14.38 7.02 3.70
C VAL A 97 -15.77 6.36 3.68
N SER A 98 -16.01 5.40 2.77
CA SER A 98 -17.27 4.67 2.70
C SER A 98 -17.61 3.89 3.97
N VAL A 99 -16.60 3.41 4.69
CA VAL A 99 -16.80 2.69 5.95
C VAL A 99 -16.86 3.60 7.18
N LEU A 100 -16.38 4.84 7.07
CA LEU A 100 -16.34 5.81 8.17
C LEU A 100 -17.57 6.71 8.20
N THR A 101 -18.19 7.02 7.04
CA THR A 101 -19.32 7.94 6.95
C THR A 101 -20.30 7.52 5.85
N ALA A 102 -21.58 7.90 6.03
CA ALA A 102 -22.60 7.76 5.01
C ALA A 102 -22.71 9.00 4.07
N SER A 103 -21.84 9.99 4.24
CA SER A 103 -21.87 11.23 3.46
C SER A 103 -21.42 10.99 2.02
N ARG A 104 -22.32 11.19 1.05
CA ARG A 104 -21.99 11.09 -0.38
C ARG A 104 -20.98 12.15 -0.81
N SER A 105 -21.07 13.36 -0.27
CA SER A 105 -20.10 14.43 -0.57
C SER A 105 -18.70 14.09 -0.06
N ALA A 106 -18.56 13.51 1.14
CA ALA A 106 -17.29 13.04 1.64
C ALA A 106 -16.73 11.92 0.78
N LEU A 107 -17.56 10.96 0.33
CA LEU A 107 -17.14 9.86 -0.53
C LEU A 107 -16.61 10.35 -1.89
N LEU A 108 -17.20 11.40 -2.46
CA LEU A 108 -16.73 11.99 -3.72
C LEU A 108 -15.53 12.91 -3.52
N ALA A 109 -15.49 13.69 -2.45
CA ALA A 109 -14.43 14.67 -2.19
C ALA A 109 -13.10 14.00 -1.76
N ALA A 110 -13.15 12.97 -0.92
CA ALA A 110 -11.93 12.37 -0.36
C ALA A 110 -10.94 11.85 -1.43
N PRO A 111 -11.35 11.10 -2.46
CA PRO A 111 -10.43 10.68 -3.51
C PRO A 111 -9.94 11.83 -4.40
N ILE A 112 -10.69 12.92 -4.53
CA ILE A 112 -10.24 14.12 -5.26
C ILE A 112 -9.18 14.84 -4.43
N ILE A 113 -9.49 15.17 -3.18
CA ILE A 113 -8.57 15.86 -2.27
C ILE A 113 -7.31 15.01 -2.07
N GLY A 114 -7.46 13.70 -1.81
CA GLY A 114 -6.34 12.78 -1.65
C GLY A 114 -5.45 12.66 -2.89
N GLY A 115 -6.02 12.82 -4.09
CA GLY A 115 -5.27 12.87 -5.34
C GLY A 115 -4.51 14.20 -5.56
N MET A 116 -4.85 15.25 -4.81
CA MET A 116 -4.21 16.57 -4.87
C MET A 116 -3.14 16.78 -3.79
N LEU A 117 -2.94 15.83 -2.89
CA LEU A 117 -1.95 15.97 -1.83
C LEU A 117 -0.53 16.00 -2.40
N LEU A 118 0.26 16.97 -1.97
CA LEU A 118 1.61 17.20 -2.49
C LEU A 118 2.53 16.02 -2.18
N ASN A 119 2.58 15.55 -0.93
CA ASN A 119 3.50 14.48 -0.56
C ASN A 119 3.13 13.14 -1.21
N MET A 120 1.92 12.66 -1.01
CA MET A 120 1.40 11.43 -1.62
C MET A 120 0.03 11.71 -2.23
N PRO A 121 -0.18 11.54 -3.54
CA PRO A 121 0.68 10.82 -4.50
C PRO A 121 1.69 11.70 -5.27
N ALA A 122 1.57 13.05 -5.26
CA ALA A 122 2.29 13.88 -6.20
C ALA A 122 3.81 13.71 -6.09
N ASP A 123 4.47 14.28 -5.08
CA ASP A 123 5.93 14.27 -5.00
C ASP A 123 6.50 12.86 -4.88
N ALA A 124 5.88 12.00 -4.08
CA ALA A 124 6.38 10.65 -3.82
C ALA A 124 6.36 9.74 -5.06
N LEU A 125 5.45 9.96 -6.01
CA LEU A 125 5.29 9.12 -7.19
C LEU A 125 5.69 9.79 -8.51
N THR A 126 5.97 11.10 -8.52
CA THR A 126 6.34 11.81 -9.76
C THR A 126 7.71 12.47 -9.69
N MET A 127 8.12 12.96 -8.52
CA MET A 127 9.35 13.71 -8.35
C MET A 127 10.44 12.87 -7.69
N TYR A 128 10.12 12.23 -6.55
CA TYR A 128 11.10 11.45 -5.79
C TYR A 128 11.07 9.96 -6.11
N ASN A 129 9.97 9.48 -6.66
CA ASN A 129 9.74 8.08 -7.06
C ASN A 129 10.14 7.09 -5.95
N GLN A 130 9.67 7.37 -4.74
CA GLN A 130 9.85 6.53 -3.54
C GLN A 130 8.92 5.32 -3.59
N TRP A 131 9.00 4.54 -4.65
CA TRP A 131 8.03 3.49 -4.98
C TRP A 131 7.76 2.48 -3.87
N PRO A 132 8.76 1.91 -3.16
CA PRO A 132 8.47 0.96 -2.08
C PRO A 132 7.66 1.59 -0.93
N ASN A 133 8.07 2.78 -0.48
CA ASN A 133 7.37 3.54 0.55
C ASN A 133 5.96 3.94 0.09
N SER A 134 5.85 4.43 -1.15
CA SER A 134 4.57 4.81 -1.76
C SER A 134 3.64 3.62 -1.94
N THR A 135 4.17 2.42 -2.26
CA THR A 135 3.40 1.17 -2.34
C THR A 135 2.77 0.85 -0.99
N GLY A 136 3.58 0.86 0.07
CA GLY A 136 3.06 0.68 1.41
C GLY A 136 1.99 1.71 1.77
N THR A 137 2.27 2.99 1.56
CA THR A 137 1.34 4.09 1.86
C THR A 137 0.04 3.99 1.08
N ALA A 138 0.09 3.66 -0.22
CA ALA A 138 -1.08 3.52 -1.07
C ALA A 138 -2.03 2.40 -0.62
N LEU A 139 -1.51 1.33 -0.05
CA LEU A 139 -2.29 0.18 0.43
C LEU A 139 -2.97 0.44 1.79
N VAL A 140 -2.44 1.37 2.61
CA VAL A 140 -2.94 1.63 3.97
C VAL A 140 -4.43 1.94 4.03
N PRO A 141 -5.00 2.87 3.25
CA PRO A 141 -6.42 3.20 3.38
C PRO A 141 -7.35 2.02 3.05
N GLY A 142 -7.03 1.26 2.01
CA GLY A 142 -7.81 0.09 1.61
C GLY A 142 -7.79 -1.02 2.64
N LEU A 143 -6.60 -1.31 3.19
CA LEU A 143 -6.45 -2.33 4.23
C LEU A 143 -7.11 -1.91 5.55
N ALA A 144 -7.02 -0.62 5.91
CA ALA A 144 -7.74 -0.08 7.07
C ALA A 144 -9.26 -0.20 6.90
N ALA A 145 -9.79 0.11 5.73
CA ALA A 145 -11.21 -0.09 5.43
C ALA A 145 -11.63 -1.56 5.59
N ALA A 146 -10.86 -2.48 5.03
CA ALA A 146 -11.11 -3.91 5.16
C ALA A 146 -11.08 -4.38 6.62
N ALA A 147 -10.09 -3.94 7.40
CA ALA A 147 -9.97 -4.25 8.83
C ALA A 147 -11.18 -3.75 9.63
N ILE A 148 -11.65 -2.52 9.38
CA ILE A 148 -12.83 -1.95 10.01
C ILE A 148 -14.08 -2.79 9.69
N VAL A 149 -14.28 -3.16 8.42
CA VAL A 149 -15.43 -3.98 8.00
C VAL A 149 -15.40 -5.35 8.68
N VAL A 150 -14.26 -6.03 8.66
CA VAL A 150 -14.10 -7.35 9.30
C VAL A 150 -14.34 -7.26 10.80
N GLY A 151 -13.76 -6.27 11.47
CA GLY A 151 -13.93 -6.05 12.90
C GLY A 151 -15.41 -5.79 13.29
N ARG A 152 -16.12 -4.92 12.52
CA ARG A 152 -17.56 -4.67 12.76
C ARG A 152 -18.41 -5.92 12.61
N ARG A 153 -18.16 -6.70 11.56
CA ARG A 153 -18.89 -7.95 11.34
C ARG A 153 -18.60 -8.98 12.43
N PHE A 154 -17.35 -9.11 12.85
CA PHE A 154 -16.96 -10.00 13.94
C PHE A 154 -17.65 -9.62 15.26
N THR A 155 -17.64 -8.34 15.63
CA THR A 155 -18.31 -7.86 16.84
C THR A 155 -19.84 -8.06 16.79
N THR A 156 -20.45 -7.94 15.61
CA THR A 156 -21.89 -8.23 15.42
C THR A 156 -22.19 -9.70 15.65
N ASP A 157 -21.38 -10.59 15.05
CA ASP A 157 -21.56 -12.05 15.22
C ASP A 157 -21.35 -12.49 16.68
N LEU A 158 -20.38 -11.91 17.40
CA LEU A 158 -20.16 -12.17 18.82
C LEU A 158 -21.36 -11.77 19.68
N ARG A 159 -21.97 -10.61 19.37
CA ARG A 159 -23.18 -10.14 20.09
C ARG A 159 -24.40 -11.03 19.85
N ALA A 160 -24.45 -11.70 18.70
CA ALA A 160 -25.51 -12.66 18.37
C ALA A 160 -25.35 -14.02 19.09
N GLY A 161 -24.30 -14.19 19.91
CA GLY A 161 -24.03 -15.44 20.64
C GLY A 161 -23.32 -16.52 19.83
N ASP A 162 -22.88 -16.21 18.62
CA ASP A 162 -22.29 -17.16 17.66
C ASP A 162 -20.77 -17.38 17.84
N GLY A 163 -20.23 -17.23 19.05
CA GLY A 163 -18.79 -17.14 19.36
C GLY A 163 -17.85 -17.99 18.47
N VAL A 164 -17.93 -19.34 18.55
CA VAL A 164 -17.04 -20.22 17.78
C VAL A 164 -17.37 -20.18 16.28
N ARG A 165 -18.66 -20.17 15.93
CA ARG A 165 -19.10 -20.10 14.53
C ARG A 165 -18.73 -18.76 13.90
N ALA A 166 -18.84 -17.67 14.64
CA ALA A 166 -18.40 -16.34 14.21
C ALA A 166 -16.90 -16.36 13.86
N PHE A 167 -16.08 -16.91 14.75
CA PHE A 167 -14.64 -17.03 14.52
C PHE A 167 -14.34 -17.82 13.24
N MET A 168 -14.91 -19.01 13.09
CA MET A 168 -14.69 -19.86 11.92
C MET A 168 -15.10 -19.18 10.59
N ARG A 169 -16.23 -18.45 10.59
CA ARG A 169 -16.68 -17.70 9.42
C ARG A 169 -15.77 -16.55 9.03
N ARG A 170 -14.95 -16.03 9.96
CA ARG A 170 -14.05 -14.88 9.71
C ARG A 170 -12.61 -15.28 9.41
N ILE A 171 -12.26 -16.59 9.48
CA ILE A 171 -10.91 -17.06 9.13
C ILE A 171 -10.47 -16.57 7.73
N PRO A 172 -11.25 -16.72 6.65
CA PRO A 172 -10.79 -16.27 5.32
C PRO A 172 -10.50 -14.77 5.29
N GLN A 173 -11.32 -13.95 5.95
CA GLN A 173 -11.12 -12.51 6.02
C GLN A 173 -9.90 -12.15 6.88
N ALA A 174 -9.68 -12.86 7.99
CA ALA A 174 -8.49 -12.69 8.83
C ALA A 174 -7.21 -13.08 8.08
N VAL A 175 -7.23 -14.17 7.33
CA VAL A 175 -6.12 -14.57 6.44
C VAL A 175 -5.85 -13.51 5.38
N PHE A 176 -6.89 -12.99 4.74
CA PHE A 176 -6.75 -11.89 3.77
C PHE A 176 -6.10 -10.64 4.39
N LEU A 177 -6.54 -10.23 5.59
CA LEU A 177 -5.93 -9.11 6.32
C LEU A 177 -4.47 -9.39 6.70
N LEU A 178 -4.16 -10.62 7.10
CA LEU A 178 -2.78 -11.02 7.41
C LEU A 178 -1.89 -10.94 6.17
N ILE A 179 -2.36 -11.46 5.02
CA ILE A 179 -1.63 -11.36 3.75
C ILE A 179 -1.42 -9.89 3.38
N GLY A 180 -2.45 -9.04 3.52
CA GLY A 180 -2.34 -7.60 3.29
C GLY A 180 -1.34 -6.92 4.22
N ALA A 181 -1.31 -7.27 5.50
CA ALA A 181 -0.36 -6.75 6.48
C ALA A 181 1.08 -7.19 6.15
N LEU A 182 1.29 -8.45 5.77
CA LEU A 182 2.60 -8.95 5.32
C LEU A 182 3.04 -8.25 4.03
N GLY A 183 2.10 -8.00 3.11
CA GLY A 183 2.35 -7.21 1.90
C GLY A 183 2.79 -5.78 2.19
N LEU A 184 2.18 -5.12 3.20
CA LEU A 184 2.61 -3.80 3.66
C LEU A 184 4.05 -3.80 4.16
N VAL A 185 4.40 -4.75 5.04
CA VAL A 185 5.76 -4.88 5.58
C VAL A 185 6.75 -5.18 4.46
N GLY A 186 6.38 -6.06 3.53
CA GLY A 186 7.19 -6.41 2.36
C GLY A 186 7.39 -5.26 1.37
N ALA A 187 6.40 -4.35 1.27
CA ALA A 187 6.53 -3.13 0.47
C ALA A 187 7.43 -2.11 1.17
N HIS A 188 7.07 -1.72 2.39
CA HIS A 188 7.87 -0.84 3.23
C HIS A 188 7.43 -0.89 4.70
N PRO A 189 8.33 -1.12 5.67
CA PRO A 189 7.97 -1.27 7.09
C PRO A 189 7.25 -0.06 7.70
N SER A 190 7.52 1.17 7.21
CA SER A 190 6.85 2.39 7.69
C SER A 190 5.33 2.34 7.53
N ALA A 191 4.84 1.66 6.50
CA ALA A 191 3.40 1.53 6.26
C ALA A 191 2.69 0.70 7.36
N ALA A 192 3.39 -0.24 7.99
CA ALA A 192 2.86 -0.98 9.15
C ALA A 192 2.60 -0.04 10.34
N PHE A 193 3.49 0.91 10.60
CA PHE A 193 3.26 1.92 11.64
C PHE A 193 2.08 2.84 11.29
N SER A 194 1.92 3.20 10.03
CA SER A 194 0.81 4.04 9.57
C SER A 194 -0.55 3.37 9.78
N ILE A 195 -0.67 2.08 9.44
CA ILE A 195 -1.93 1.35 9.65
C ILE A 195 -2.21 1.12 11.14
N LEU A 196 -1.19 0.84 11.95
CA LEU A 196 -1.34 0.73 13.40
C LEU A 196 -1.83 2.05 14.01
N ALA A 197 -1.25 3.18 13.60
CA ALA A 197 -1.69 4.50 14.05
C ALA A 197 -3.15 4.79 13.69
N LEU A 198 -3.59 4.42 12.48
CA LEU A 198 -4.98 4.58 12.06
C LEU A 198 -5.97 3.69 12.81
N LEU A 199 -5.55 2.51 13.23
CA LEU A 199 -6.42 1.53 13.87
C LEU A 199 -6.44 1.66 15.41
N ILE A 200 -5.49 2.36 16.02
CA ILE A 200 -5.39 2.46 17.47
C ILE A 200 -6.62 3.16 18.09
N ALA A 201 -7.09 4.25 17.51
CA ALA A 201 -8.25 4.97 18.03
C ALA A 201 -9.56 4.15 18.00
N PRO A 202 -9.95 3.50 16.87
CA PRO A 202 -11.12 2.64 16.86
C PRO A 202 -10.97 1.41 17.76
N LEU A 203 -9.76 0.87 17.94
CA LEU A 203 -9.48 -0.22 18.85
C LEU A 203 -9.71 0.21 20.31
N LEU A 204 -9.12 1.32 20.72
CA LEU A 204 -9.30 1.87 22.08
C LEU A 204 -10.78 2.21 22.36
N ALA A 205 -11.48 2.80 21.40
CA ALA A 205 -12.91 3.08 21.53
C ALA A 205 -13.73 1.79 21.72
N SER A 206 -13.38 0.74 20.99
CA SER A 206 -14.02 -0.58 21.09
C SER A 206 -13.78 -1.21 22.46
N LEU A 207 -12.54 -1.19 22.95
CA LEU A 207 -12.17 -1.70 24.29
C LEU A 207 -12.88 -0.93 25.41
N ALA A 208 -12.89 0.41 25.33
CA ALA A 208 -13.58 1.25 26.31
C ALA A 208 -15.10 1.01 26.32
N SER A 209 -15.70 0.73 25.16
CA SER A 209 -17.12 0.40 25.06
C SER A 209 -17.46 -0.98 25.67
N PHE A 210 -16.54 -1.92 25.52
CA PHE A 210 -16.67 -3.25 26.13
C PHE A 210 -16.54 -3.18 27.66
N ALA A 211 -15.52 -2.49 28.16
CA ALA A 211 -15.29 -2.34 29.61
C ALA A 211 -16.42 -1.61 30.35
N ARG A 212 -17.17 -0.73 29.65
CA ARG A 212 -18.37 -0.05 30.25
C ARG A 212 -19.61 -0.92 30.32
N ARG A 213 -19.61 -2.10 29.73
CA ARG A 213 -20.77 -3.01 29.65
C ARG A 213 -20.56 -4.29 30.44
N ALA A 214 -19.31 -4.55 30.87
CA ALA A 214 -18.94 -5.62 31.82
C ALA A 214 -19.09 -5.16 33.27
#